data_b52e080ac1938a2259a4ed211bcf9594
#
_entry.id   b52e080ac1938a2259a4ed211bcf9594
#
_cell.length_a   1.000
_cell.length_b   1.000
_cell.length_c   1.000
_cell.angle_alpha   90.00
_cell.angle_beta   90.00
_cell.angle_gamma   90.00
#
_symmetry.space_group_name_H-M   'P 1'
#
loop_
_entity.id
_entity.type
_entity.pdbx_description
1 polymer ?
#
loop_
_entity_poly.entity_id
_entity_poly.type
_entity_poly.pdbx_seq_one_letter_code
_entity_poly.pdbx_strand_id
1 'polypeptide(L)'
;MTSTLPSSIPSRTITPYSAPLPISLRIRERLDAAGVAYLANDNIADHLRDGELEQLEIEVAGKVRELLRSLVIDIDKDHNTEETAERVARMYLHEVFKGRYHEQPKIASFPNVKKLDEIYTVGPISVRSACSHHLVPILGNCWIGIKPGDRVIGLSKFSRVADWVFSRPHIQEEAVMILADEIERLCEPQGLAILVKAQHYCMKWRGVKEPQTSMVNSVVRGDFRLDPSLKAEFFELVKQQECMLST
;
A
#
# COMPACT_ATOMS: atom_id res chain seq x y z
N MET A 1 -51.55 -66.98 11.07
CA MET A 1 -51.33 -65.56 11.60
C MET A 1 -49.95 -65.11 11.12
N THR A 2 -49.89 -64.43 10.02
CA THR A 2 -48.67 -63.96 9.39
C THR A 2 -48.52 -62.46 9.75
N SER A 3 -47.51 -62.15 10.56
CA SER A 3 -47.16 -60.79 10.95
C SER A 3 -46.23 -60.17 9.90
N THR A 4 -46.72 -59.13 9.21
CA THR A 4 -45.95 -58.31 8.31
C THR A 4 -45.31 -57.16 9.08
N LEU A 5 -43.97 -57.10 9.07
CA LEU A 5 -43.19 -55.95 9.54
C LEU A 5 -43.23 -54.80 8.50
N PRO A 6 -43.40 -53.55 8.90
CA PRO A 6 -43.27 -52.42 8.00
C PRO A 6 -41.79 -52.10 7.72
N SER A 7 -41.44 -52.11 6.43
CA SER A 7 -40.16 -51.69 5.90
C SER A 7 -40.15 -50.20 5.61
N SER A 8 -38.97 -49.63 5.69
CA SER A 8 -38.45 -48.35 5.18
C SER A 8 -38.38 -47.20 6.16
N ILE A 9 -37.19 -47.07 6.75
CA ILE A 9 -36.64 -45.83 7.28
C ILE A 9 -36.20 -44.96 6.08
N PRO A 10 -36.65 -43.72 5.92
CA PRO A 10 -36.17 -42.88 4.84
C PRO A 10 -34.70 -42.51 5.07
N SER A 11 -33.85 -42.84 4.09
CA SER A 11 -32.45 -42.41 4.09
C SER A 11 -32.38 -40.88 4.02
N ARG A 12 -31.97 -40.26 5.10
CA ARG A 12 -31.57 -38.84 5.10
C ARG A 12 -30.32 -38.71 4.24
N THR A 13 -30.46 -38.14 3.08
CA THR A 13 -29.35 -37.64 2.27
C THR A 13 -28.64 -36.54 3.07
N ILE A 14 -27.51 -36.86 3.69
CA ILE A 14 -26.63 -35.89 4.31
C ILE A 14 -25.98 -35.14 3.17
N THR A 15 -26.46 -33.91 2.91
CA THR A 15 -25.75 -32.98 2.03
C THR A 15 -24.35 -32.77 2.62
N PRO A 16 -23.26 -33.00 1.86
CA PRO A 16 -21.93 -32.76 2.41
C PRO A 16 -21.82 -31.29 2.83
N TYR A 17 -21.48 -31.05 4.09
CA TYR A 17 -21.17 -29.72 4.60
C TYR A 17 -19.93 -29.24 3.85
N SER A 18 -20.11 -28.44 2.82
CA SER A 18 -18.99 -27.76 2.17
C SER A 18 -18.43 -26.75 3.17
N ALA A 19 -17.18 -26.89 3.53
CA ALA A 19 -16.49 -25.89 4.35
C ALA A 19 -16.67 -24.50 3.68
N PRO A 20 -16.89 -23.44 4.48
CA PRO A 20 -17.05 -22.12 3.90
C PRO A 20 -15.79 -21.74 3.10
N LEU A 21 -16.00 -21.10 1.95
CA LEU A 21 -14.91 -20.63 1.09
C LEU A 21 -13.92 -19.77 1.91
N PRO A 22 -12.61 -19.90 1.65
CA PRO A 22 -11.60 -19.01 2.22
C PRO A 22 -11.99 -17.55 2.08
N ILE A 23 -11.65 -16.72 3.07
CA ILE A 23 -12.03 -15.30 3.06
C ILE A 23 -11.46 -14.57 1.86
N SER A 24 -10.23 -14.89 1.45
CA SER A 24 -9.58 -14.31 0.27
C SER A 24 -10.36 -14.60 -1.02
N LEU A 25 -10.96 -15.77 -1.16
CA LEU A 25 -11.80 -16.12 -2.32
C LEU A 25 -13.12 -15.33 -2.29
N ARG A 26 -13.79 -15.22 -1.14
CA ARG A 26 -15.03 -14.43 -1.00
C ARG A 26 -14.82 -12.96 -1.34
N ILE A 27 -13.67 -12.39 -0.96
CA ILE A 27 -13.32 -11.01 -1.29
C ILE A 27 -13.07 -10.89 -2.79
N ARG A 28 -12.33 -11.81 -3.41
CA ARG A 28 -12.09 -11.82 -4.87
C ARG A 28 -13.38 -11.94 -5.67
N GLU A 29 -14.25 -12.86 -5.33
CA GLU A 29 -15.56 -13.02 -6.00
C GLU A 29 -16.38 -11.72 -5.95
N ARG A 30 -16.31 -10.98 -4.84
CA ARG A 30 -16.96 -9.67 -4.69
C ARG A 30 -16.34 -8.60 -5.58
N LEU A 31 -15.01 -8.54 -5.65
CA LEU A 31 -14.28 -7.60 -6.52
C LEU A 31 -14.55 -7.91 -8.00
N ASP A 32 -14.51 -9.17 -8.39
CA ASP A 32 -14.82 -9.63 -9.75
C ASP A 32 -16.26 -9.28 -10.13
N ALA A 33 -17.23 -9.54 -9.24
CA ALA A 33 -18.63 -9.19 -9.45
C ALA A 33 -18.88 -7.68 -9.56
N ALA A 34 -18.07 -6.87 -8.91
CA ALA A 34 -18.11 -5.41 -8.99
C ALA A 34 -17.31 -4.85 -10.19
N GLY A 35 -16.60 -5.69 -10.94
CA GLY A 35 -15.72 -5.25 -12.03
C GLY A 35 -14.54 -4.39 -11.56
N VAL A 36 -14.10 -4.56 -10.31
CA VAL A 36 -13.03 -3.78 -9.68
C VAL A 36 -11.70 -4.51 -9.82
N ALA A 37 -10.69 -3.82 -10.34
CA ALA A 37 -9.33 -4.33 -10.36
C ALA A 37 -8.76 -4.46 -8.94
N TYR A 38 -7.93 -5.47 -8.71
CA TYR A 38 -7.25 -5.68 -7.43
C TYR A 38 -5.77 -6.04 -7.65
N LEU A 39 -5.12 -5.25 -8.49
CA LEU A 39 -3.67 -5.33 -8.69
C LEU A 39 -2.92 -5.08 -7.38
N ALA A 40 -1.62 -5.34 -7.37
CA ALA A 40 -0.82 -5.26 -6.13
C ALA A 40 -0.93 -3.92 -5.41
N ASN A 41 -0.99 -2.82 -6.17
CA ASN A 41 -1.02 -1.44 -5.67
C ASN A 41 -2.43 -0.82 -5.58
N ASP A 42 -3.49 -1.56 -5.91
CA ASP A 42 -4.86 -1.07 -5.75
C ASP A 42 -5.29 -1.04 -4.28
N ASN A 43 -6.12 -0.07 -3.91
CA ASN A 43 -6.84 -0.08 -2.65
C ASN A 43 -8.15 -0.86 -2.84
N ILE A 44 -8.47 -1.75 -1.90
CA ILE A 44 -9.68 -2.58 -1.91
C ILE A 44 -10.55 -2.38 -0.66
N ALA A 45 -10.29 -1.33 0.13
CA ALA A 45 -10.94 -1.09 1.41
C ALA A 45 -12.47 -1.04 1.31
N ASP A 46 -13.01 -0.36 0.29
CA ASP A 46 -14.46 -0.21 0.06
C ASP A 46 -15.17 -1.56 -0.21
N HIS A 47 -14.39 -2.60 -0.50
CA HIS A 47 -14.90 -3.95 -0.78
C HIS A 47 -14.63 -4.93 0.36
N LEU A 48 -14.12 -4.48 1.49
CA LEU A 48 -14.00 -5.25 2.72
C LEU A 48 -15.23 -5.00 3.61
N ARG A 49 -15.68 -6.05 4.29
CA ARG A 49 -16.74 -5.98 5.30
C ARG A 49 -16.12 -6.05 6.70
N ASP A 50 -16.90 -5.62 7.69
CA ASP A 50 -16.48 -5.69 9.08
C ASP A 50 -16.05 -7.12 9.47
N GLY A 51 -14.87 -7.24 10.10
CA GLY A 51 -14.30 -8.51 10.54
C GLY A 51 -13.62 -9.34 9.43
N GLU A 52 -13.65 -8.92 8.15
CA GLU A 52 -13.01 -9.68 7.07
C GLU A 52 -11.50 -9.52 7.05
N LEU A 53 -10.97 -8.38 7.51
CA LEU A 53 -9.52 -8.17 7.58
C LEU A 53 -8.88 -9.09 8.62
N GLU A 54 -9.53 -9.26 9.77
CA GLU A 54 -9.11 -10.19 10.82
C GLU A 54 -9.16 -11.66 10.34
N GLN A 55 -10.21 -12.03 9.59
CA GLN A 55 -10.30 -13.35 8.98
C GLN A 55 -9.19 -13.57 7.93
N LEU A 56 -8.86 -12.52 7.16
CA LEU A 56 -7.77 -12.56 6.18
C LEU A 56 -6.41 -12.70 6.87
N GLU A 57 -6.20 -12.05 8.04
CA GLU A 57 -4.99 -12.21 8.85
C GLU A 57 -4.80 -13.67 9.26
N ILE A 58 -5.86 -14.34 9.74
CA ILE A 58 -5.82 -15.75 10.11
C ILE A 58 -5.48 -16.63 8.90
N GLU A 59 -6.11 -16.37 7.74
CA GLU A 59 -5.84 -17.13 6.52
C GLU A 59 -4.38 -16.95 6.06
N VAL A 60 -3.89 -15.70 6.04
CA VAL A 60 -2.51 -15.39 5.65
C VAL A 60 -1.51 -16.03 6.61
N ALA A 61 -1.75 -15.97 7.94
CA ALA A 61 -0.91 -16.64 8.91
C ALA A 61 -0.82 -18.15 8.65
N GLY A 62 -1.95 -18.80 8.31
CA GLY A 62 -1.96 -20.21 7.91
C GLY A 62 -1.07 -20.47 6.69
N LYS A 63 -1.12 -19.61 5.66
CA LYS A 63 -0.28 -19.74 4.45
C LYS A 63 1.20 -19.47 4.72
N VAL A 64 1.51 -18.52 5.60
CA VAL A 64 2.90 -18.28 6.03
C VAL A 64 3.45 -19.49 6.80
N ARG A 65 2.64 -20.11 7.66
CA ARG A 65 3.01 -21.33 8.37
C ARG A 65 3.32 -22.49 7.41
N GLU A 66 2.51 -22.67 6.38
CA GLU A 66 2.77 -23.64 5.30
C GLU A 66 4.07 -23.31 4.55
N LEU A 67 4.33 -22.03 4.26
CA LEU A 67 5.58 -21.58 3.63
C LEU A 67 6.80 -21.92 4.47
N LEU A 68 6.77 -21.61 5.79
CA LEU A 68 7.87 -21.90 6.70
C LEU A 68 8.18 -23.42 6.75
N ARG A 69 7.13 -24.25 6.82
CA ARG A 69 7.29 -25.72 6.76
C ARG A 69 7.88 -26.18 5.42
N SER A 70 7.48 -25.56 4.31
CA SER A 70 8.05 -25.86 2.98
C SER A 70 9.52 -25.46 2.84
N LEU A 71 9.96 -24.45 3.62
CA LEU A 71 11.36 -24.07 3.77
C LEU A 71 12.13 -24.99 4.74
N VAL A 72 11.47 -26.06 5.24
CA VAL A 72 12.04 -27.04 6.18
C VAL A 72 12.43 -26.38 7.53
N ILE A 73 11.65 -25.39 7.96
CA ILE A 73 11.78 -24.77 9.29
C ILE A 73 10.84 -25.48 10.25
N ASP A 74 11.37 -26.01 11.37
CA ASP A 74 10.60 -26.69 12.41
C ASP A 74 9.98 -25.65 13.35
N ILE A 75 8.89 -25.05 12.91
CA ILE A 75 8.15 -24.02 13.67
C ILE A 75 7.47 -24.56 14.94
N ASP A 76 7.39 -25.87 15.10
CA ASP A 76 6.73 -26.50 16.26
C ASP A 76 7.71 -26.70 17.42
N LYS A 77 9.05 -26.65 17.16
CA LYS A 77 10.12 -26.81 18.17
C LYS A 77 11.04 -25.61 18.28
N ASP A 78 11.10 -24.76 17.28
CA ASP A 78 11.93 -23.55 17.31
C ASP A 78 11.16 -22.39 17.93
N HIS A 79 11.44 -22.09 19.19
CA HIS A 79 10.84 -20.99 19.95
C HIS A 79 11.03 -19.61 19.31
N ASN A 80 12.01 -19.43 18.41
CA ASN A 80 12.20 -18.15 17.70
C ASN A 80 11.20 -17.97 16.56
N THR A 81 10.65 -19.06 16.03
CA THR A 81 9.76 -19.05 14.86
C THR A 81 8.31 -19.42 15.20
N GLU A 82 8.01 -19.74 16.44
CA GLU A 82 6.68 -20.17 16.91
C GLU A 82 5.56 -19.19 16.52
N GLU A 83 5.78 -17.88 16.66
CA GLU A 83 4.81 -16.82 16.33
C GLU A 83 5.12 -16.10 15.00
N THR A 84 6.08 -16.58 14.22
CA THR A 84 6.51 -15.88 12.99
C THR A 84 5.39 -15.76 11.98
N ALA A 85 4.55 -16.77 11.83
CA ALA A 85 3.46 -16.76 10.86
C ALA A 85 2.44 -15.65 11.16
N GLU A 86 2.04 -15.48 12.40
CA GLU A 86 1.11 -14.45 12.87
C GLU A 86 1.73 -13.06 12.76
N ARG A 87 2.99 -12.91 13.16
CA ARG A 87 3.72 -11.63 13.05
C ARG A 87 3.86 -11.18 11.60
N VAL A 88 4.17 -12.09 10.68
CA VAL A 88 4.30 -11.79 9.25
C VAL A 88 2.94 -11.42 8.66
N ALA A 89 1.87 -12.15 8.99
CA ALA A 89 0.53 -11.83 8.53
C ALA A 89 0.10 -10.43 8.99
N ARG A 90 0.24 -10.14 10.28
CA ARG A 90 -0.06 -8.82 10.86
C ARG A 90 0.76 -7.71 10.21
N MET A 91 2.07 -7.91 10.07
CA MET A 91 2.96 -6.96 9.43
C MET A 91 2.47 -6.58 8.02
N TYR A 92 2.15 -7.58 7.20
CA TYR A 92 1.69 -7.30 5.83
C TYR A 92 0.33 -6.61 5.80
N LEU A 93 -0.66 -7.05 6.58
CA LEU A 93 -2.02 -6.52 6.47
C LEU A 93 -2.19 -5.16 7.16
N HIS A 94 -1.55 -4.95 8.32
CA HIS A 94 -1.80 -3.78 9.15
C HIS A 94 -0.68 -2.72 9.13
N GLU A 95 0.50 -3.06 8.59
CA GLU A 95 1.64 -2.15 8.58
C GLU A 95 2.11 -1.85 7.15
N VAL A 96 2.71 -2.85 6.48
CA VAL A 96 3.40 -2.67 5.19
C VAL A 96 2.42 -2.47 4.03
N PHE A 97 1.27 -3.14 4.04
CA PHE A 97 0.24 -3.04 3.00
C PHE A 97 -1.06 -2.40 3.51
N LYS A 98 -1.02 -1.70 4.63
CA LYS A 98 -2.23 -1.07 5.22
C LYS A 98 -2.97 -0.16 4.22
N GLY A 99 -2.25 0.54 3.34
CA GLY A 99 -2.85 1.40 2.32
C GLY A 99 -3.66 0.64 1.26
N ARG A 100 -3.54 -0.70 1.19
CA ARG A 100 -4.36 -1.55 0.35
C ARG A 100 -5.72 -1.86 0.99
N TYR A 101 -5.75 -1.99 2.33
CA TYR A 101 -6.88 -2.52 3.09
C TYR A 101 -7.64 -1.48 3.91
N HIS A 102 -7.11 -0.25 4.01
CA HIS A 102 -7.74 0.83 4.75
C HIS A 102 -8.14 1.97 3.82
N GLU A 103 -9.24 2.63 4.15
CA GLU A 103 -9.71 3.81 3.44
C GLU A 103 -8.66 4.93 3.42
N GLN A 104 -8.78 5.79 2.42
CA GLN A 104 -7.95 6.99 2.34
C GLN A 104 -8.16 7.87 3.60
N PRO A 105 -7.08 8.44 4.17
CA PRO A 105 -7.23 9.38 5.26
C PRO A 105 -8.13 10.56 4.88
N LYS A 106 -9.07 10.93 5.75
CA LYS A 106 -9.93 12.10 5.55
C LYS A 106 -9.08 13.36 5.54
N ILE A 107 -9.11 14.09 4.43
CA ILE A 107 -8.31 15.29 4.20
C ILE A 107 -9.25 16.45 3.91
N ALA A 108 -9.24 17.44 4.81
CA ALA A 108 -9.91 18.70 4.55
C ALA A 108 -9.01 19.60 3.70
N SER A 109 -9.56 20.15 2.63
CA SER A 109 -8.97 21.23 1.85
C SER A 109 -9.64 22.55 2.19
N PHE A 110 -8.92 23.65 2.05
CA PHE A 110 -9.35 24.99 2.39
C PHE A 110 -9.25 25.92 1.17
N PRO A 111 -10.10 26.93 1.06
CA PRO A 111 -9.94 27.95 0.01
C PRO A 111 -8.60 28.72 0.18
N ASN A 112 -7.92 28.99 -0.92
CA ASN A 112 -6.74 29.86 -0.96
C ASN A 112 -7.17 31.34 -0.93
N VAL A 113 -7.71 31.78 0.20
CA VAL A 113 -8.29 33.13 0.39
C VAL A 113 -7.27 34.23 0.16
N LYS A 114 -5.99 33.99 0.49
CA LYS A 114 -4.90 34.94 0.33
C LYS A 114 -4.30 34.96 -1.06
N LYS A 115 -4.78 34.06 -1.96
CA LYS A 115 -4.26 33.91 -3.32
C LYS A 115 -2.73 33.71 -3.32
N LEU A 116 -2.26 32.84 -2.42
CA LEU A 116 -0.85 32.43 -2.40
C LEU A 116 -0.53 31.77 -3.73
N ASP A 117 0.52 32.21 -4.40
CA ASP A 117 0.97 31.75 -5.73
C ASP A 117 2.45 31.35 -5.77
N GLU A 118 3.19 31.60 -4.69
CA GLU A 118 4.57 31.14 -4.53
C GLU A 118 4.64 29.63 -4.34
N ILE A 119 5.69 29.02 -4.90
CA ILE A 119 5.90 27.59 -4.70
C ILE A 119 6.39 27.28 -3.29
N TYR A 120 6.01 26.12 -2.80
CA TYR A 120 6.58 25.56 -1.57
C TYR A 120 6.84 24.07 -1.72
N THR A 121 7.80 23.56 -0.94
CA THR A 121 8.16 22.14 -0.95
C THR A 121 7.95 21.53 0.44
N VAL A 122 7.24 20.41 0.46
CA VAL A 122 7.02 19.61 1.67
C VAL A 122 7.88 18.36 1.60
N GLY A 123 8.79 18.21 2.53
CA GLY A 123 9.70 17.07 2.59
C GLY A 123 10.83 17.28 3.61
N PRO A 124 11.65 16.28 3.87
CA PRO A 124 11.48 14.93 3.40
C PRO A 124 10.33 14.19 4.08
N ILE A 125 9.55 13.47 3.30
CA ILE A 125 8.53 12.55 3.79
C ILE A 125 9.09 11.13 3.67
N SER A 126 9.07 10.36 4.74
CA SER A 126 9.57 8.99 4.73
C SER A 126 8.78 8.11 3.76
N VAL A 127 9.48 7.42 2.86
CA VAL A 127 8.92 6.37 2.00
C VAL A 127 9.22 5.03 2.64
N ARG A 128 8.15 4.29 2.96
CA ARG A 128 8.19 2.90 3.42
C ARG A 128 7.21 2.11 2.57
N SER A 129 7.75 1.35 1.63
CA SER A 129 6.99 0.56 0.68
C SER A 129 7.61 -0.82 0.52
N ALA A 130 7.00 -1.67 -0.27
CA ALA A 130 7.56 -2.95 -0.64
C ALA A 130 7.54 -3.13 -2.16
N CYS A 131 8.61 -3.71 -2.69
CA CYS A 131 8.70 -4.08 -4.09
C CYS A 131 7.64 -5.14 -4.43
N SER A 132 6.78 -4.88 -5.41
CA SER A 132 5.72 -5.82 -5.83
C SER A 132 6.26 -7.17 -6.33
N HIS A 133 7.52 -7.21 -6.81
CA HIS A 133 8.13 -8.43 -7.35
C HIS A 133 8.64 -9.40 -6.28
N HIS A 134 9.11 -8.91 -5.14
CA HIS A 134 9.77 -9.74 -4.12
C HIS A 134 9.23 -9.49 -2.71
N LEU A 135 8.31 -8.56 -2.52
CA LEU A 135 7.73 -8.12 -1.23
C LEU A 135 8.78 -7.68 -0.19
N VAL A 136 9.96 -7.27 -0.65
CA VAL A 136 11.03 -6.74 0.21
C VAL A 136 11.00 -5.21 0.23
N PRO A 137 11.58 -4.58 1.28
CA PRO A 137 11.44 -3.14 1.49
C PRO A 137 11.96 -2.27 0.34
N ILE A 138 11.26 -1.14 0.14
CA ILE A 138 11.70 0.05 -0.56
C ILE A 138 11.68 1.17 0.48
N LEU A 139 12.84 1.72 0.82
CA LEU A 139 12.98 2.74 1.86
C LEU A 139 13.66 4.00 1.31
N GLY A 140 13.07 5.15 1.61
CA GLY A 140 13.63 6.40 1.10
C GLY A 140 12.87 7.64 1.56
N ASN A 141 12.96 8.69 0.77
CA ASN A 141 12.35 9.98 1.02
C ASN A 141 11.61 10.49 -0.22
N CYS A 142 10.56 11.24 0.04
CA CYS A 142 9.73 11.91 -0.94
C CYS A 142 9.69 13.42 -0.65
N TRP A 143 9.71 14.22 -1.70
CA TRP A 143 9.50 15.67 -1.66
C TRP A 143 8.38 16.03 -2.60
N ILE A 144 7.47 16.91 -2.14
CA ILE A 144 6.30 17.34 -2.89
C ILE A 144 6.35 18.87 -3.01
N GLY A 145 6.55 19.36 -4.23
CA GLY A 145 6.49 20.76 -4.58
C GLY A 145 5.11 21.14 -5.07
N ILE A 146 4.56 22.22 -4.55
CA ILE A 146 3.23 22.74 -4.88
C ILE A 146 3.33 24.17 -5.35
N LYS A 147 2.73 24.49 -6.49
CA LYS A 147 2.27 25.83 -6.82
C LYS A 147 0.77 25.89 -6.52
N PRO A 148 0.32 26.65 -5.52
CA PRO A 148 -1.08 26.64 -5.10
C PRO A 148 -2.05 27.02 -6.20
N GLY A 149 -3.22 26.38 -6.21
CA GLY A 149 -4.40 26.79 -6.94
C GLY A 149 -5.42 27.47 -6.02
N ASP A 150 -6.70 27.29 -6.31
CA ASP A 150 -7.77 27.86 -5.51
C ASP A 150 -7.97 27.15 -4.15
N ARG A 151 -7.36 26.01 -3.97
CA ARG A 151 -7.46 25.18 -2.75
C ARG A 151 -6.07 24.78 -2.23
N VAL A 152 -5.99 24.67 -0.90
CA VAL A 152 -4.77 24.22 -0.20
C VAL A 152 -5.11 23.17 0.85
N ILE A 153 -4.14 22.34 1.21
CA ILE A 153 -4.27 21.35 2.29
C ILE A 153 -3.19 21.58 3.36
N GLY A 154 -3.48 21.15 4.59
CA GLY A 154 -2.50 21.29 5.69
C GLY A 154 -1.27 20.41 5.47
N LEU A 155 -0.09 20.86 5.91
CA LEU A 155 1.21 20.19 5.69
C LEU A 155 1.22 18.72 6.10
N SER A 156 0.63 18.38 7.25
CA SER A 156 0.56 16.99 7.73
C SER A 156 -0.26 16.06 6.82
N LYS A 157 -1.05 16.62 5.90
CA LYS A 157 -1.89 15.84 4.99
C LYS A 157 -1.07 15.21 3.87
N PHE A 158 -0.03 15.91 3.39
CA PHE A 158 0.91 15.36 2.42
C PHE A 158 1.56 14.07 2.93
N SER A 159 2.05 14.08 4.17
CA SER A 159 2.65 12.87 4.78
C SER A 159 1.64 11.74 4.94
N ARG A 160 0.38 12.03 5.30
CA ARG A 160 -0.65 11.00 5.45
C ARG A 160 -1.05 10.36 4.12
N VAL A 161 -1.18 11.17 3.06
CA VAL A 161 -1.48 10.64 1.71
C VAL A 161 -0.31 9.82 1.19
N ALA A 162 0.92 10.34 1.35
CA ALA A 162 2.12 9.61 0.95
C ALA A 162 2.23 8.25 1.68
N ASP A 163 2.04 8.22 3.00
CA ASP A 163 2.06 6.99 3.78
C ASP A 163 0.98 6.00 3.31
N TRP A 164 -0.25 6.48 3.05
CA TRP A 164 -1.34 5.64 2.55
C TRP A 164 -1.07 5.08 1.14
N VAL A 165 -0.46 5.88 0.24
CA VAL A 165 -0.08 5.43 -1.10
C VAL A 165 1.08 4.44 -1.03
N PHE A 166 2.17 4.80 -0.33
CA PHE A 166 3.38 3.97 -0.30
C PHE A 166 3.21 2.69 0.52
N SER A 167 2.24 2.60 1.43
CA SER A 167 1.94 1.38 2.17
C SER A 167 1.16 0.36 1.33
N ARG A 168 1.70 0.00 0.16
CA ARG A 168 1.20 -1.03 -0.77
C ARG A 168 2.39 -1.68 -1.47
N PRO A 169 2.23 -2.89 -2.06
CA PRO A 169 3.24 -3.41 -2.99
C PRO A 169 3.29 -2.56 -4.26
N HIS A 170 4.46 -1.98 -4.58
CA HIS A 170 4.62 -1.07 -5.72
C HIS A 170 5.84 -1.39 -6.59
N ILE A 171 5.82 -0.87 -7.81
CA ILE A 171 7.01 -0.33 -8.45
C ILE A 171 7.04 1.19 -8.20
N GLN A 172 8.22 1.75 -7.98
CA GLN A 172 8.35 3.14 -7.51
C GLN A 172 7.73 4.14 -8.48
N GLU A 173 7.84 3.91 -9.77
CA GLU A 173 7.31 4.78 -10.84
C GLU A 173 5.80 4.93 -10.76
N GLU A 174 5.07 3.83 -10.57
CA GLU A 174 3.62 3.84 -10.42
C GLU A 174 3.20 4.49 -9.10
N ALA A 175 3.93 4.21 -8.01
CA ALA A 175 3.64 4.80 -6.70
C ALA A 175 3.69 6.33 -6.74
N VAL A 176 4.69 6.90 -7.44
CA VAL A 176 4.82 8.37 -7.57
C VAL A 176 3.70 8.96 -8.42
N MET A 177 3.26 8.25 -9.47
CA MET A 177 2.12 8.68 -10.29
C MET A 177 0.81 8.65 -9.49
N ILE A 178 0.53 7.58 -8.76
CA ILE A 178 -0.65 7.46 -7.89
C ILE A 178 -0.66 8.58 -6.84
N LEU A 179 0.50 8.86 -6.22
CA LEU A 179 0.61 9.97 -5.26
C LEU A 179 0.32 11.32 -5.93
N ALA A 180 0.79 11.54 -7.16
CA ALA A 180 0.52 12.77 -7.88
C ALA A 180 -0.98 12.93 -8.19
N ASP A 181 -1.65 11.86 -8.65
CA ASP A 181 -3.08 11.87 -8.92
C ASP A 181 -3.89 12.21 -7.66
N GLU A 182 -3.52 11.64 -6.52
CA GLU A 182 -4.20 11.89 -5.24
C GLU A 182 -4.00 13.34 -4.74
N ILE A 183 -2.80 13.89 -4.86
CA ILE A 183 -2.54 15.29 -4.46
C ILE A 183 -3.29 16.26 -5.36
N GLU A 184 -3.29 16.04 -6.68
CA GLU A 184 -4.06 16.86 -7.62
C GLU A 184 -5.56 16.85 -7.29
N ARG A 185 -6.12 15.66 -7.03
CA ARG A 185 -7.53 15.53 -6.65
C ARG A 185 -7.88 16.25 -5.35
N LEU A 186 -6.95 16.36 -4.40
CA LEU A 186 -7.17 16.94 -3.08
C LEU A 186 -7.06 18.45 -3.03
N CYS A 187 -6.17 19.08 -3.79
CA CYS A 187 -5.92 20.51 -3.69
C CYS A 187 -5.87 21.27 -5.04
N GLU A 188 -6.07 20.58 -6.16
CA GLU A 188 -6.16 21.19 -7.49
C GLU A 188 -5.07 22.26 -7.73
N PRO A 189 -3.77 21.93 -7.57
CA PRO A 189 -2.70 22.89 -7.65
C PRO A 189 -2.50 23.35 -9.11
N GLN A 190 -2.00 24.58 -9.31
CA GLN A 190 -1.57 25.05 -10.65
C GLN A 190 -0.37 24.27 -11.16
N GLY A 191 0.48 23.80 -10.22
CA GLY A 191 1.62 22.96 -10.53
C GLY A 191 1.94 22.00 -9.39
N LEU A 192 2.37 20.80 -9.79
CA LEU A 192 2.79 19.73 -8.87
C LEU A 192 4.11 19.14 -9.34
N ALA A 193 5.05 19.00 -8.40
CA ALA A 193 6.30 18.27 -8.60
C ALA A 193 6.49 17.27 -7.45
N ILE A 194 6.82 16.03 -7.76
CA ILE A 194 7.14 15.01 -6.76
C ILE A 194 8.48 14.41 -7.12
N LEU A 195 9.39 14.33 -6.16
CA LEU A 195 10.65 13.60 -6.25
C LEU A 195 10.67 12.50 -5.21
N VAL A 196 11.02 11.29 -5.62
CA VAL A 196 11.26 10.16 -4.72
C VAL A 196 12.67 9.63 -4.94
N LYS A 197 13.42 9.50 -3.84
CA LYS A 197 14.74 8.87 -3.79
C LYS A 197 14.69 7.72 -2.80
N ALA A 198 14.82 6.50 -3.29
CA ALA A 198 14.70 5.31 -2.46
C ALA A 198 15.69 4.21 -2.80
N GLN A 199 15.97 3.39 -1.80
CA GLN A 199 16.79 2.19 -1.86
C GLN A 199 15.89 0.98 -2.00
N HIS A 200 16.19 0.12 -2.97
CA HIS A 200 15.45 -1.09 -3.27
C HIS A 200 16.18 -2.32 -2.71
N TYR A 201 15.64 -2.93 -1.68
CA TYR A 201 16.27 -4.09 -1.06
C TYR A 201 16.24 -5.35 -1.95
N CYS A 202 15.39 -5.39 -2.95
CA CYS A 202 15.45 -6.43 -3.99
C CYS A 202 16.76 -6.42 -4.78
N MET A 203 17.45 -5.27 -4.85
CA MET A 203 18.77 -5.13 -5.48
C MET A 203 19.93 -5.17 -4.47
N LYS A 204 19.71 -4.67 -3.23
CA LYS A 204 20.77 -4.54 -2.22
C LYS A 204 21.01 -5.83 -1.46
N TRP A 205 19.93 -6.45 -0.97
CA TRP A 205 19.98 -7.62 -0.08
C TRP A 205 20.17 -8.94 -0.83
N ARG A 206 19.64 -9.03 -2.06
CA ARG A 206 19.65 -10.22 -2.91
C ARG A 206 19.88 -9.84 -4.37
N GLY A 207 19.89 -10.82 -5.27
CA GLY A 207 20.06 -10.59 -6.71
C GLY A 207 21.46 -10.03 -7.03
N VAL A 208 21.50 -8.84 -7.61
CA VAL A 208 22.76 -8.18 -8.04
C VAL A 208 23.63 -7.68 -6.88
N LYS A 209 23.05 -7.53 -5.67
CA LYS A 209 23.77 -7.13 -4.44
C LYS A 209 24.54 -5.80 -4.57
N GLU A 210 23.88 -4.78 -5.15
CA GLU A 210 24.45 -3.45 -5.31
C GLU A 210 24.11 -2.54 -4.11
N PRO A 211 25.00 -2.43 -3.10
CA PRO A 211 24.66 -1.78 -1.83
C PRO A 211 24.52 -0.26 -1.94
N GLN A 212 25.17 0.37 -2.92
CA GLN A 212 25.15 1.82 -3.12
C GLN A 212 24.02 2.31 -4.04
N THR A 213 23.35 1.40 -4.76
CA THR A 213 22.31 1.76 -5.72
C THR A 213 21.09 2.35 -5.02
N SER A 214 20.66 3.49 -5.52
CA SER A 214 19.36 4.09 -5.19
C SER A 214 18.66 4.49 -6.48
N MET A 215 17.34 4.47 -6.46
CA MET A 215 16.52 4.96 -7.55
C MET A 215 16.00 6.36 -7.21
N VAL A 216 16.13 7.28 -8.18
CA VAL A 216 15.56 8.62 -8.10
C VAL A 216 14.66 8.81 -9.30
N ASN A 217 13.38 9.11 -9.06
CA ASN A 217 12.45 9.48 -10.12
C ASN A 217 11.57 10.65 -9.70
N SER A 218 11.03 11.35 -10.66
CA SER A 218 10.16 12.49 -10.43
C SER A 218 8.97 12.51 -11.38
N VAL A 219 7.87 13.07 -10.90
CA VAL A 219 6.69 13.44 -11.69
C VAL A 219 6.54 14.94 -11.60
N VAL A 220 6.38 15.62 -12.73
CA VAL A 220 6.13 17.08 -12.80
C VAL A 220 4.90 17.34 -13.67
N ARG A 221 3.98 18.18 -13.18
CA ARG A 221 2.70 18.49 -13.81
C ARG A 221 2.39 19.99 -13.72
N GLY A 222 1.46 20.46 -14.55
CA GLY A 222 1.05 21.87 -14.57
C GLY A 222 2.24 22.80 -14.80
N ASP A 223 2.31 23.89 -14.06
CA ASP A 223 3.31 24.94 -14.23
C ASP A 223 4.75 24.46 -14.05
N PHE A 224 5.02 23.48 -13.17
CA PHE A 224 6.36 22.88 -13.07
C PHE A 224 6.81 22.16 -14.35
N ARG A 225 5.88 21.72 -15.19
CA ARG A 225 6.19 21.11 -16.47
C ARG A 225 6.38 22.15 -17.58
N LEU A 226 5.66 23.25 -17.49
CA LEU A 226 5.64 24.30 -18.51
C LEU A 226 6.76 25.33 -18.32
N ASP A 227 7.14 25.62 -17.07
CA ASP A 227 8.16 26.60 -16.71
C ASP A 227 9.44 25.92 -16.15
N PRO A 228 10.54 25.93 -16.93
CA PRO A 228 11.82 25.36 -16.49
C PRO A 228 12.40 26.03 -15.24
N SER A 229 12.10 27.30 -14.98
CA SER A 229 12.62 28.03 -13.80
C SER A 229 11.94 27.54 -12.52
N LEU A 230 10.62 27.37 -12.51
CA LEU A 230 9.90 26.78 -11.39
C LEU A 230 10.37 25.34 -11.11
N LYS A 231 10.59 24.58 -12.16
CA LYS A 231 11.15 23.23 -12.03
C LYS A 231 12.54 23.24 -11.41
N ALA A 232 13.41 24.16 -11.82
CA ALA A 232 14.77 24.29 -11.25
C ALA A 232 14.73 24.71 -9.79
N GLU A 233 13.86 25.68 -9.44
CA GLU A 233 13.65 26.13 -8.06
C GLU A 233 13.19 24.99 -7.14
N PHE A 234 12.25 24.15 -7.59
CA PHE A 234 11.84 22.96 -6.83
C PHE A 234 13.02 22.06 -6.50
N PHE A 235 13.86 21.72 -7.48
CA PHE A 235 15.01 20.84 -7.23
C PHE A 235 16.07 21.51 -6.33
N GLU A 236 16.20 22.83 -6.39
CA GLU A 236 17.08 23.54 -5.48
C GLU A 236 16.57 23.54 -4.03
N LEU A 237 15.27 23.74 -3.82
CA LEU A 237 14.63 23.61 -2.51
C LEU A 237 14.80 22.19 -1.94
N VAL A 238 14.67 21.17 -2.77
CA VAL A 238 14.92 19.76 -2.36
C VAL A 238 16.37 19.58 -1.89
N LYS A 239 17.37 20.10 -2.64
CA LYS A 239 18.78 20.01 -2.23
C LYS A 239 19.04 20.70 -0.89
N GLN A 240 18.46 21.87 -0.66
CA GLN A 240 18.58 22.57 0.62
C GLN A 240 18.03 21.73 1.77
N GLN A 241 16.88 21.10 1.58
CA GLN A 241 16.30 20.20 2.60
C GLN A 241 17.14 18.93 2.80
N GLU A 242 17.75 18.35 1.75
CA GLU A 242 18.69 17.22 1.90
C GLU A 242 19.95 17.61 2.71
N CYS A 243 20.51 18.81 2.48
CA CYS A 243 21.67 19.29 3.23
C CYS A 243 21.38 19.41 4.73
N MET A 244 20.18 19.85 5.12
CA MET A 244 19.77 19.95 6.52
C MET A 244 19.69 18.60 7.25
N LEU A 245 19.56 17.48 6.53
CA LEU A 245 19.53 16.14 7.12
C LEU A 245 20.93 15.56 7.34
N SER A 246 21.94 16.15 6.73
CA SER A 246 23.33 15.65 6.76
C SER A 246 24.17 16.32 7.86
N THR A 247 23.58 17.30 8.56
CA THR A 247 24.14 17.99 9.73
C THR A 247 23.52 17.46 11.03
#